data_aa49ea316bc5e1448ab5a2dd4726e2fd
#
_entry.id   aa49ea316bc5e1448ab5a2dd4726e2fd
#
_cell.length_a   1.000
_cell.length_b   1.000
_cell.length_c   1.000
_cell.angle_alpha   90.00
_cell.angle_beta   90.00
_cell.angle_gamma   90.00
#
_symmetry.space_group_name_H-M   'P 1'
#
loop_
_entity.id
_entity.type
_entity.pdbx_description
1 polymer ?
#
loop_
_entity_poly.entity_id
_entity_poly.type
_entity_poly.pdbx_seq_one_letter_code
_entity_poly.pdbx_strand_id
1 'polypeptide(L)'
;MVVETLAPPASVAEAFVAIAHRVVWCSLATVDRRGRPRSRLVHPIWEFTNDGLVGWLTSRPTPLRRAHLAATPFVSCSYWDPAHDVAVAECAAAWVENAVVKRHAWEVFRAAEPPIGYDPATIWPDGPQDPDAGVIRLDPWRLKAADAATLAGSGAPLIWRRSQGAKLGSLLPSGG
;
A
#
# COMPACT_ATOMS: atom_id res chain seq x y z
N MET A 1 -1.53 -6.24 21.36
CA MET A 1 -3.00 -6.16 21.36
C MET A 1 -3.50 -6.01 19.93
N VAL A 2 -4.48 -6.79 19.50
CA VAL A 2 -5.12 -6.68 18.18
C VAL A 2 -6.41 -5.89 18.34
N VAL A 3 -6.60 -4.89 17.49
CA VAL A 3 -7.83 -4.08 17.42
C VAL A 3 -8.58 -4.41 16.14
N GLU A 4 -9.87 -4.71 16.26
CA GLU A 4 -10.76 -5.00 15.12
C GLU A 4 -11.84 -3.92 14.99
N THR A 5 -11.72 -3.11 13.94
CA THR A 5 -12.63 -2.00 13.60
C THR A 5 -12.77 -1.88 12.08
N LEU A 6 -13.70 -1.07 11.58
CA LEU A 6 -13.88 -0.84 10.12
C LEU A 6 -12.71 -0.08 9.52
N ALA A 7 -12.17 0.90 10.26
CA ALA A 7 -10.97 1.66 9.88
C ALA A 7 -9.90 1.49 10.95
N PRO A 8 -8.59 1.62 10.60
CA PRO A 8 -7.54 1.52 11.60
C PRO A 8 -7.65 2.67 12.62
N PRO A 9 -7.47 2.39 13.93
CA PRO A 9 -7.30 3.45 14.91
C PRO A 9 -6.13 4.36 14.52
N ALA A 10 -6.24 5.66 14.81
CA ALA A 10 -5.21 6.65 14.49
C ALA A 10 -3.83 6.21 14.98
N SER A 11 -3.73 5.74 16.23
CA SER A 11 -2.47 5.28 16.81
C SER A 11 -1.76 4.16 16.03
N VAL A 12 -2.51 3.22 15.46
CA VAL A 12 -1.93 2.13 14.65
C VAL A 12 -1.55 2.64 13.27
N ALA A 13 -2.43 3.43 12.64
CA ALA A 13 -2.20 3.96 11.31
C ALA A 13 -1.03 4.96 11.30
N GLU A 14 -0.96 5.86 12.26
CA GLU A 14 0.13 6.83 12.42
C GLU A 14 1.48 6.14 12.67
N ALA A 15 1.53 5.15 13.56
CA ALA A 15 2.75 4.39 13.82
C ALA A 15 3.21 3.64 12.56
N PHE A 16 2.29 3.01 11.82
CA PHE A 16 2.58 2.36 10.56
C PHE A 16 3.13 3.36 9.53
N VAL A 17 2.44 4.50 9.31
CA VAL A 17 2.83 5.51 8.32
C VAL A 17 4.19 6.13 8.68
N ALA A 18 4.44 6.41 9.96
CA ALA A 18 5.71 6.98 10.41
C ALA A 18 6.90 6.08 10.03
N ILE A 19 6.79 4.75 10.21
CA ILE A 19 7.84 3.81 9.81
C ILE A 19 7.88 3.70 8.28
N ALA A 20 6.74 3.51 7.61
CA ALA A 20 6.67 3.33 6.17
C ALA A 20 7.25 4.52 5.40
N HIS A 21 6.93 5.75 5.81
CA HIS A 21 7.41 6.97 5.17
C HIS A 21 8.90 7.26 5.48
N ARG A 22 9.39 6.86 6.64
CA ARG A 22 10.82 6.96 6.97
C ARG A 22 11.67 5.97 6.17
N VAL A 23 11.18 4.74 5.98
CA VAL A 23 11.86 3.68 5.22
C VAL A 23 11.73 3.90 3.71
N VAL A 24 10.61 4.46 3.25
CA VAL A 24 10.27 4.78 1.84
C VAL A 24 10.05 3.52 1.00
N TRP A 25 11.04 2.68 0.82
CA TRP A 25 10.99 1.48 0.00
C TRP A 25 10.50 0.27 0.79
N CYS A 26 9.58 -0.47 0.21
CA CYS A 26 9.12 -1.72 0.80
C CYS A 26 9.30 -2.92 -0.13
N SER A 27 9.35 -4.10 0.46
CA SER A 27 9.15 -5.35 -0.24
C SER A 27 7.65 -5.59 -0.38
N LEU A 28 7.13 -5.55 -1.62
CA LEU A 28 5.73 -5.87 -1.93
C LEU A 28 5.65 -7.29 -2.48
N ALA A 29 4.91 -8.15 -1.78
CA ALA A 29 4.63 -9.52 -2.20
C ALA A 29 3.28 -9.59 -2.92
N THR A 30 3.24 -10.27 -4.06
CA THR A 30 2.04 -10.69 -4.80
C THR A 30 2.03 -12.19 -4.95
N VAL A 31 0.91 -12.78 -5.34
CA VAL A 31 0.80 -14.23 -5.58
C VAL A 31 0.48 -14.47 -7.06
N ASP A 32 1.21 -15.36 -7.70
CA ASP A 32 0.95 -15.74 -9.09
C ASP A 32 -0.21 -16.76 -9.19
N ARG A 33 -0.66 -17.06 -10.40
CA ARG A 33 -1.76 -18.02 -10.67
C ARG A 33 -1.51 -19.44 -10.16
N ARG A 34 -0.27 -19.77 -9.80
CA ARG A 34 0.13 -21.07 -9.25
C ARG A 34 0.30 -21.03 -7.72
N GLY A 35 -0.13 -19.94 -7.06
CA GLY A 35 -0.01 -19.75 -5.61
C GLY A 35 1.42 -19.41 -5.15
N ARG A 36 2.36 -19.08 -6.06
CA ARG A 36 3.75 -18.79 -5.69
C ARG A 36 3.91 -17.31 -5.36
N PRO A 37 4.54 -16.96 -4.21
CA PRO A 37 4.81 -15.56 -3.86
C PRO A 37 5.87 -14.95 -4.78
N ARG A 38 5.69 -13.67 -5.11
CA ARG A 38 6.60 -12.87 -5.94
C ARG A 38 6.83 -11.55 -5.24
N SER A 39 8.06 -11.25 -4.86
CA SER A 39 8.43 -10.02 -4.17
C SER A 39 9.09 -9.01 -5.10
N ARG A 40 8.87 -7.73 -4.85
CA ARG A 40 9.45 -6.59 -5.58
C ARG A 40 9.70 -5.44 -4.62
N LEU A 41 10.76 -4.68 -4.85
CA LEU A 41 10.94 -3.40 -4.19
C LEU A 41 10.09 -2.35 -4.88
N VAL A 42 9.29 -1.64 -4.11
CA VAL A 42 8.37 -0.60 -4.55
C VAL A 42 8.32 0.55 -3.55
N HIS A 43 7.79 1.67 -3.98
CA HIS A 43 7.72 2.91 -3.21
C HIS A 43 6.27 3.39 -3.12
N PRO A 44 5.44 2.88 -2.22
CA PRO A 44 4.10 3.41 -1.99
C PRO A 44 4.13 4.66 -1.11
N ILE A 45 3.22 5.61 -1.37
CA ILE A 45 2.88 6.69 -0.45
C ILE A 45 1.55 6.37 0.23
N TRP A 46 1.48 6.59 1.54
CA TRP A 46 0.29 6.36 2.35
C TRP A 46 -0.39 7.68 2.69
N GLU A 47 -1.68 7.77 2.40
CA GLU A 47 -2.51 8.95 2.58
C GLU A 47 -3.66 8.66 3.54
N PHE A 48 -3.89 9.58 4.50
CA PHE A 48 -5.11 9.55 5.29
C PHE A 48 -6.24 10.21 4.51
N THR A 49 -7.32 9.48 4.28
CA THR A 49 -8.53 9.94 3.61
C THR A 49 -9.73 9.90 4.55
N ASN A 50 -10.87 10.44 4.13
CA ASN A 50 -12.11 10.35 4.91
C ASN A 50 -12.57 8.90 5.14
N ASP A 51 -12.19 7.97 4.24
CA ASP A 51 -12.53 6.55 4.32
C ASP A 51 -11.48 5.71 5.05
N GLY A 52 -10.41 6.33 5.56
CA GLY A 52 -9.31 5.68 6.26
C GLY A 52 -7.97 5.83 5.55
N LEU A 53 -7.06 4.87 5.78
CA LEU A 53 -5.72 4.87 5.19
C LEU A 53 -5.73 4.20 3.82
N VAL A 54 -5.11 4.85 2.83
CA VAL A 54 -4.93 4.36 1.47
C VAL A 54 -3.46 4.44 1.09
N GLY A 55 -2.94 3.42 0.40
CA GLY A 55 -1.62 3.46 -0.23
C GLY A 55 -1.73 3.70 -1.73
N TRP A 56 -0.88 4.55 -2.26
CA TRP A 56 -0.72 4.80 -3.69
C TRP A 56 0.62 4.28 -4.17
N LEU A 57 0.62 3.56 -5.28
CA LEU A 57 1.82 3.02 -5.89
C LEU A 57 1.81 3.31 -7.39
N THR A 58 2.80 4.05 -7.90
CA THR A 58 3.02 4.19 -9.33
C THR A 58 3.77 2.95 -9.86
N SER A 59 3.35 2.44 -10.98
CA SER A 59 3.92 1.22 -11.54
C SER A 59 3.59 1.07 -13.02
N ARG A 60 4.56 0.59 -13.81
CA ARG A 60 4.27 0.22 -15.20
C ARG A 60 3.27 -0.94 -15.26
N PRO A 61 2.14 -0.83 -16.00
CA PRO A 61 1.08 -1.83 -16.05
C PRO A 61 1.45 -3.00 -16.99
N THR A 62 2.50 -3.75 -16.65
CA THR A 62 2.90 -4.90 -17.45
C THR A 62 1.85 -6.01 -17.43
N PRO A 63 1.70 -6.80 -18.51
CA PRO A 63 0.75 -7.92 -18.57
C PRO A 63 0.88 -8.88 -17.38
N LEU A 64 2.11 -9.14 -16.92
CA LEU A 64 2.35 -10.02 -15.79
C LEU A 64 1.80 -9.43 -14.47
N ARG A 65 2.00 -8.12 -14.21
CA ARG A 65 1.48 -7.46 -13.01
C ARG A 65 -0.05 -7.40 -13.02
N ARG A 66 -0.65 -7.07 -14.17
CA ARG A 66 -2.11 -7.10 -14.33
C ARG A 66 -2.65 -8.50 -14.08
N ALA A 67 -2.03 -9.54 -14.64
CA ALA A 67 -2.45 -10.93 -14.46
C ALA A 67 -2.35 -11.41 -13.00
N HIS A 68 -1.33 -10.95 -12.23
CA HIS A 68 -1.20 -11.30 -10.81
C HIS A 68 -2.34 -10.69 -9.99
N LEU A 69 -2.57 -9.38 -10.10
CA LEU A 69 -3.62 -8.70 -9.34
C LEU A 69 -5.03 -9.13 -9.76
N ALA A 70 -5.24 -9.47 -11.04
CA ALA A 70 -6.52 -10.03 -11.51
C ALA A 70 -6.80 -11.42 -10.94
N ALA A 71 -5.76 -12.25 -10.75
CA ALA A 71 -5.90 -13.59 -10.18
C ALA A 71 -6.01 -13.57 -8.64
N THR A 72 -5.23 -12.71 -7.99
CA THR A 72 -5.17 -12.60 -6.53
C THR A 72 -4.94 -11.14 -6.18
N PRO A 73 -5.99 -10.39 -5.78
CA PRO A 73 -5.89 -8.96 -5.51
C PRO A 73 -5.27 -8.64 -4.15
N PHE A 74 -4.74 -9.64 -3.44
CA PHE A 74 -4.13 -9.46 -2.13
C PHE A 74 -2.62 -9.34 -2.23
N VAL A 75 -2.08 -8.34 -1.51
CA VAL A 75 -0.65 -8.04 -1.46
C VAL A 75 -0.20 -7.80 -0.02
N SER A 76 1.10 -7.95 0.23
CA SER A 76 1.71 -7.58 1.50
C SER A 76 2.89 -6.66 1.25
N CYS A 77 2.88 -5.49 1.90
CA CYS A 77 3.97 -4.51 1.92
C CYS A 77 4.71 -4.65 3.25
N SER A 78 6.01 -4.90 3.20
CA SER A 78 6.86 -5.03 4.39
C SER A 78 7.99 -4.01 4.35
N TYR A 79 8.10 -3.22 5.42
CA TYR A 79 9.13 -2.22 5.65
C TYR A 79 9.99 -2.66 6.84
N TRP A 80 11.28 -2.41 6.75
CA TRP A 80 12.24 -2.64 7.80
C TRP A 80 13.37 -1.63 7.70
N ASP A 81 13.85 -1.14 8.82
CA ASP A 81 15.00 -0.27 8.88
C ASP A 81 16.11 -0.83 9.80
N PRO A 82 17.33 -0.28 9.74
CA PRO A 82 18.44 -0.71 10.59
C PRO A 82 18.22 -0.48 12.10
N ALA A 83 17.26 0.37 12.50
CA ALA A 83 16.86 0.51 13.91
C ALA A 83 15.95 -0.63 14.38
N HIS A 84 15.66 -1.60 13.47
CA HIS A 84 14.79 -2.75 13.69
C HIS A 84 13.30 -2.40 13.86
N ASP A 85 12.88 -1.24 13.40
CA ASP A 85 11.46 -0.94 13.28
C ASP A 85 10.88 -1.66 12.06
N VAL A 86 9.67 -2.22 12.24
CA VAL A 86 8.97 -3.00 11.23
C VAL A 86 7.57 -2.45 11.03
N ALA A 87 7.18 -2.22 9.77
CA ALA A 87 5.80 -1.93 9.42
C ALA A 87 5.32 -2.91 8.33
N VAL A 88 4.11 -3.45 8.48
CA VAL A 88 3.51 -4.36 7.51
C VAL A 88 2.08 -3.92 7.21
N ALA A 89 1.75 -3.80 5.93
CA ALA A 89 0.38 -3.63 5.47
C ALA A 89 -0.02 -4.80 4.56
N GLU A 90 -1.07 -5.50 4.93
CA GLU A 90 -1.73 -6.49 4.07
C GLU A 90 -2.96 -5.83 3.46
N CYS A 91 -3.01 -5.77 2.12
CA CYS A 91 -3.95 -4.93 1.38
C CYS A 91 -4.72 -5.72 0.31
N ALA A 92 -5.92 -5.23 0.00
CA ALA A 92 -6.49 -5.42 -1.32
C ALA A 92 -5.85 -4.38 -2.27
N ALA A 93 -5.43 -4.82 -3.45
CA ALA A 93 -4.77 -3.99 -4.44
C ALA A 93 -5.53 -3.99 -5.76
N ALA A 94 -5.74 -2.81 -6.34
CA ALA A 94 -6.42 -2.65 -7.62
C ALA A 94 -5.73 -1.61 -8.49
N TRP A 95 -5.72 -1.85 -9.80
CA TRP A 95 -5.33 -0.82 -10.77
C TRP A 95 -6.37 0.30 -10.79
N VAL A 96 -5.90 1.54 -10.79
CA VAL A 96 -6.75 2.72 -10.89
C VAL A 96 -7.01 3.02 -12.36
N GLU A 97 -8.24 2.80 -12.80
CA GLU A 97 -8.67 3.11 -14.17
C GLU A 97 -9.32 4.50 -14.26
N ASN A 98 -9.88 5.02 -13.16
CA ASN A 98 -10.49 6.34 -13.12
C ASN A 98 -9.45 7.45 -13.24
N ALA A 99 -9.57 8.29 -14.27
CA ALA A 99 -8.60 9.35 -14.56
C ALA A 99 -8.49 10.43 -13.47
N VAL A 100 -9.57 10.72 -12.74
CA VAL A 100 -9.56 11.69 -11.64
C VAL A 100 -8.78 11.14 -10.46
N VAL A 101 -9.03 9.88 -10.08
CA VAL A 101 -8.31 9.21 -8.99
C VAL A 101 -6.84 9.01 -9.36
N LYS A 102 -6.54 8.65 -10.61
CA LYS A 102 -5.16 8.52 -11.10
C LYS A 102 -4.40 9.84 -11.00
N ARG A 103 -5.05 10.96 -11.37
CA ARG A 103 -4.47 12.31 -11.23
C ARG A 103 -4.25 12.68 -9.77
N HIS A 104 -5.23 12.39 -8.89
CA HIS A 104 -5.06 12.61 -7.46
C HIS A 104 -3.82 11.89 -6.91
N ALA A 105 -3.70 10.59 -7.16
CA ALA A 105 -2.53 9.83 -6.74
C ALA A 105 -1.21 10.41 -7.29
N TRP A 106 -1.22 10.89 -8.54
CA TRP A 106 -0.08 11.57 -9.15
C TRP A 106 0.34 12.82 -8.38
N GLU A 107 -0.65 13.67 -8.00
CA GLU A 107 -0.39 14.87 -7.20
C GLU A 107 0.08 14.54 -5.77
N VAL A 108 -0.37 13.44 -5.18
CA VAL A 108 0.14 12.95 -3.88
C VAL A 108 1.65 12.71 -3.95
N PHE A 109 2.16 12.09 -5.03
CA PHE A 109 3.61 11.90 -5.21
C PHE A 109 4.35 13.20 -5.42
N ARG A 110 3.79 14.14 -6.18
CA ARG A 110 4.42 15.44 -6.47
C ARG A 110 4.45 16.38 -5.27
N ALA A 111 3.41 16.35 -4.43
CA ALA A 111 3.25 17.24 -3.28
C ALA A 111 4.02 16.78 -2.05
N ALA A 112 4.36 15.50 -1.96
CA ALA A 112 5.11 14.98 -0.82
C ALA A 112 6.58 15.44 -0.87
N GLU A 113 7.14 15.73 0.30
CA GLU A 113 8.54 16.10 0.43
C GLU A 113 9.48 14.89 0.20
N PRO A 114 10.67 15.11 -0.40
CA PRO A 114 11.68 14.07 -0.48
C PRO A 114 12.09 13.56 0.92
N PRO A 115 12.46 12.28 1.10
CA PRO A 115 12.65 11.26 0.07
C PRO A 115 11.38 10.50 -0.35
N ILE A 116 10.22 10.78 0.24
CA ILE A 116 8.96 10.08 -0.07
C ILE A 116 8.40 10.55 -1.40
N GLY A 117 8.34 11.88 -1.58
CA GLY A 117 7.82 12.51 -2.78
C GLY A 117 8.82 12.50 -3.93
N TYR A 118 8.30 12.46 -5.13
CA TYR A 118 9.03 12.68 -6.38
C TYR A 118 8.05 13.08 -7.47
N ASP A 119 8.54 13.73 -8.52
CA ASP A 119 7.71 14.00 -9.69
C ASP A 119 7.67 12.78 -10.62
N PRO A 120 6.51 12.08 -10.74
CA PRO A 120 6.41 10.93 -11.63
C PRO A 120 6.63 11.26 -13.11
N ALA A 121 6.54 12.55 -13.52
CA ALA A 121 6.85 13.00 -14.87
C ALA A 121 8.33 12.78 -15.25
N THR A 122 9.22 12.60 -14.29
CA THR A 122 10.61 12.19 -14.53
C THR A 122 10.72 10.79 -15.12
N ILE A 123 9.70 9.94 -14.91
CA ILE A 123 9.64 8.55 -15.42
C ILE A 123 8.65 8.46 -16.59
N TRP A 124 7.54 9.21 -16.54
CA TRP A 124 6.47 9.24 -17.53
C TRP A 124 6.19 10.68 -17.97
N PRO A 125 6.95 11.20 -18.97
CA PRO A 125 6.88 12.62 -19.35
C PRO A 125 5.52 13.10 -19.84
N ASP A 126 4.71 12.19 -20.40
CA ASP A 126 3.34 12.50 -20.87
C ASP A 126 2.33 12.61 -19.72
N GLY A 127 2.81 12.51 -18.46
CA GLY A 127 2.01 12.72 -17.27
C GLY A 127 1.10 11.53 -16.91
N PRO A 128 0.02 11.78 -16.14
CA PRO A 128 -0.88 10.71 -15.69
C PRO A 128 -1.68 10.04 -16.80
N GLN A 129 -1.69 10.59 -18.04
CA GLN A 129 -2.32 10.01 -19.22
C GLN A 129 -1.40 9.03 -19.96
N ASP A 130 -0.11 9.02 -19.66
CA ASP A 130 0.86 8.11 -20.28
C ASP A 130 0.35 6.66 -20.14
N PRO A 131 0.28 5.88 -21.25
CA PRO A 131 -0.21 4.50 -21.23
C PRO A 131 0.67 3.56 -20.37
N ASP A 132 1.93 3.91 -20.19
CA ASP A 132 2.89 3.19 -19.34
C ASP A 132 2.87 3.66 -17.88
N ALA A 133 2.20 4.76 -17.57
CA ALA A 133 2.01 5.24 -16.20
C ALA A 133 0.78 4.58 -15.56
N GLY A 134 0.96 3.52 -14.80
CA GLY A 134 -0.10 2.91 -14.02
C GLY A 134 -0.07 3.39 -12.56
N VAL A 135 -1.23 3.40 -11.93
CA VAL A 135 -1.38 3.60 -10.48
C VAL A 135 -2.09 2.39 -9.90
N ILE A 136 -1.60 1.90 -8.78
CA ILE A 136 -2.23 0.86 -7.97
C ILE A 136 -2.67 1.50 -6.65
N ARG A 137 -3.95 1.32 -6.30
CA ARG A 137 -4.49 1.62 -4.98
C ARG A 137 -4.32 0.42 -4.07
N LEU A 138 -3.89 0.68 -2.83
CA LEU A 138 -3.70 -0.30 -1.77
C LEU A 138 -4.67 0.02 -0.64
N ASP A 139 -5.64 -0.86 -0.39
CA ASP A 139 -6.61 -0.71 0.69
C ASP A 139 -6.27 -1.71 1.81
N PRO A 140 -5.70 -1.25 2.95
CA PRO A 140 -5.28 -2.16 4.00
C PRO A 140 -6.48 -2.81 4.70
N TRP A 141 -6.36 -4.11 4.94
CA TRP A 141 -7.26 -4.87 5.80
C TRP A 141 -6.55 -5.36 7.07
N ARG A 142 -5.21 -5.24 7.11
CA ARG A 142 -4.41 -5.44 8.31
C ARG A 142 -3.20 -4.55 8.30
N LEU A 143 -2.91 -3.92 9.44
CA LEU A 143 -1.69 -3.16 9.70
C LEU A 143 -0.96 -3.73 10.91
N LYS A 144 0.37 -3.69 10.87
CA LYS A 144 1.26 -3.99 11.99
C LYS A 144 2.35 -2.93 12.04
N ALA A 145 2.63 -2.40 13.24
CA ALA A 145 3.82 -1.62 13.54
C ALA A 145 4.51 -2.21 14.76
N ALA A 146 5.81 -2.36 14.71
CA ALA A 146 6.64 -2.90 15.78
C ALA A 146 7.99 -2.19 15.80
N ASP A 147 8.49 -1.91 16.98
CA ASP A 147 9.82 -1.33 17.22
C ASP A 147 10.84 -2.41 17.64
N ALA A 148 12.09 -1.99 17.83
CA ALA A 148 13.17 -2.86 18.28
C ALA A 148 12.86 -3.51 19.64
N ALA A 149 12.21 -2.81 20.58
CA ALA A 149 11.83 -3.33 21.88
C ALA A 149 10.82 -4.48 21.75
N THR A 150 9.86 -4.33 20.83
CA THR A 150 8.88 -5.37 20.48
C THR A 150 9.58 -6.61 19.91
N LEU A 151 10.54 -6.43 19.01
CA LEU A 151 11.31 -7.55 18.44
C LEU A 151 12.21 -8.23 19.48
N ALA A 152 12.72 -7.49 20.45
CA ALA A 152 13.49 -8.04 21.58
C ALA A 152 12.62 -8.71 22.66
N GLY A 153 11.29 -8.75 22.50
CA GLY A 153 10.37 -9.40 23.44
C GLY A 153 9.99 -8.56 24.67
N SER A 154 10.35 -7.27 24.71
CA SER A 154 10.04 -6.35 25.81
C SER A 154 8.84 -5.44 25.55
N GLY A 155 8.13 -5.64 24.43
CA GLY A 155 6.93 -4.88 24.03
C GLY A 155 5.94 -5.74 23.26
N ALA A 156 4.85 -5.11 22.83
CA ALA A 156 3.85 -5.74 21.98
C ALA A 156 3.62 -4.92 20.69
N PRO A 157 3.51 -5.55 19.52
CA PRO A 157 3.24 -4.84 18.29
C PRO A 157 1.85 -4.19 18.32
N LEU A 158 1.72 -3.04 17.68
CA LEU A 158 0.44 -2.46 17.35
C LEU A 158 -0.12 -3.20 16.14
N ILE A 159 -1.30 -3.79 16.27
CA ILE A 159 -1.95 -4.54 15.19
C ILE A 159 -3.40 -4.10 15.06
N TRP A 160 -3.79 -3.81 13.84
CA TRP A 160 -5.19 -3.63 13.46
C TRP A 160 -5.57 -4.65 12.39
N ARG A 161 -6.81 -5.11 12.47
CA ARG A 161 -7.50 -5.88 11.41
C ARG A 161 -8.86 -5.28 11.16
N ARG A 162 -9.26 -5.25 9.91
CA ARG A 162 -10.63 -4.88 9.55
C ARG A 162 -11.60 -5.93 10.06
N SER A 163 -12.65 -5.50 10.75
CA SER A 163 -13.70 -6.40 11.25
C SER A 163 -14.33 -7.19 10.11
N GLN A 164 -14.53 -8.48 10.29
CA GLN A 164 -15.26 -9.33 9.35
C GLN A 164 -16.74 -8.96 9.38
N GLY A 165 -17.26 -8.31 8.36
CA GLY A 165 -18.64 -7.80 8.23
C GLY A 165 -18.74 -6.66 7.25
N ALA A 166 -17.66 -5.92 7.03
CA ALA A 166 -17.55 -4.97 5.92
C ALA A 166 -17.15 -5.73 4.64
N LYS A 167 -18.09 -5.87 3.72
CA LYS A 167 -17.81 -6.44 2.40
C LYS A 167 -16.60 -5.70 1.79
N LEU A 168 -15.52 -6.41 1.52
CA LEU A 168 -14.50 -6.00 0.53
C LEU A 168 -15.11 -5.71 -0.87
N GLY A 169 -16.42 -5.79 -0.98
CA GLY A 169 -17.17 -5.90 -2.22
C GLY A 169 -17.46 -4.60 -2.97
N SER A 170 -17.02 -3.42 -2.50
CA SER A 170 -17.22 -2.18 -3.27
C SER A 170 -15.97 -1.70 -4.01
N LEU A 171 -14.85 -2.40 -3.88
CA LEU A 171 -13.56 -2.00 -4.45
C LEU A 171 -13.10 -2.87 -5.65
N LEU A 172 -13.76 -3.99 -5.89
CA LEU A 172 -13.52 -4.77 -7.11
C LEU A 172 -14.45 -4.25 -8.22
N PRO A 173 -13.93 -3.95 -9.42
CA PRO A 173 -14.79 -3.60 -10.53
C PRO A 173 -15.78 -4.74 -10.75
N SER A 174 -17.09 -4.40 -10.73
CA SER A 174 -18.14 -5.30 -11.17
C SER A 174 -17.80 -5.73 -12.60
N GLY A 175 -17.42 -7.00 -12.76
CA GLY A 175 -17.22 -7.60 -14.07
C GLY A 175 -18.53 -7.52 -14.86
N GLY A 176 -18.50 -6.75 -15.93
CA GLY A 176 -19.45 -6.78 -17.05
C GLY A 176 -18.74 -7.34 -18.27
#